data_1c49872464d945ec1c4691f0fc933244
#
_entry.id   1c49872464d945ec1c4691f0fc933244
#
_cell.length_a   1.000
_cell.length_b   1.000
_cell.length_c   1.000
_cell.angle_alpha   90.00
_cell.angle_beta   90.00
_cell.angle_gamma   90.00
#
_symmetry.space_group_name_H-M   'P 1'
#
loop_
_entity.id
_entity.type
_entity.pdbx_description
1 polymer ?
#
loop_
_entity_poly.entity_id
_entity_poly.type
_entity_poly.pdbx_seq_one_letter_code
_entity_poly.pdbx_strand_id
1 'polypeptide(L)'
;MPRHRGTYNPENHEAYELSRSRIENFVKCPACFYLTQVKGIKFPSIPGFNINEATDILLKRDFDKYRGAKTTHDFLINLGMEHLIPFKHPDFELWTQSMHFGAQGRMHFIHEASNLKVGGGLDDVWLNTKTEELHIVDYKSTSQKTAGMEITLEDKWKAAYKRQMDLYVWVMQKKGFNVSSTGYFLYCDGDRFSDYSFLNQQEATMKFKMSLLPYEVDFGWIEPTLMKIKDCLNQTNCPNHDEECEYGQFLQAIET
;
A
#
# COMPACT_ATOMS: atom_id res chain seq x y z
N MET A 1 -9.42 -4.49 22.50
CA MET A 1 -8.00 -4.09 22.56
C MET A 1 -7.95 -2.57 22.45
N PRO A 2 -7.14 -1.85 23.26
CA PRO A 2 -7.00 -0.43 23.10
C PRO A 2 -6.43 -0.16 21.68
N ARG A 3 -7.06 0.74 20.94
CA ARG A 3 -6.55 1.18 19.64
C ARG A 3 -5.21 1.87 19.90
N HIS A 4 -4.14 1.37 19.33
CA HIS A 4 -2.76 1.91 19.44
C HIS A 4 -2.60 3.25 18.70
N ARG A 5 -3.55 4.17 18.84
CA ARG A 5 -3.61 5.43 18.13
C ARG A 5 -3.96 6.57 19.08
N GLY A 6 -3.03 6.79 20.00
CA GLY A 6 -2.91 8.09 20.61
C GLY A 6 -2.40 9.10 19.58
N THR A 7 -2.66 10.38 19.83
CA THR A 7 -1.89 11.49 19.26
C THR A 7 -0.41 11.28 19.58
N TYR A 8 0.47 11.81 18.73
CA TYR A 8 1.89 11.84 19.02
C TYR A 8 2.15 12.54 20.36
N ASN A 9 2.96 11.93 21.19
CA ASN A 9 3.40 12.50 22.44
C ASN A 9 4.94 12.58 22.44
N PRO A 10 5.55 13.78 22.44
CA PRO A 10 7.00 13.94 22.42
C PRO A 10 7.69 13.39 23.68
N GLU A 11 6.96 13.26 24.80
CA GLU A 11 7.48 12.67 26.06
C GLU A 11 7.54 11.13 26.02
N ASN A 12 6.93 10.51 25.02
CA ASN A 12 7.00 9.07 24.85
C ASN A 12 8.28 8.70 24.10
N HIS A 13 9.15 7.94 24.75
CA HIS A 13 10.41 7.48 24.17
C HIS A 13 10.28 6.26 23.27
N GLU A 14 9.11 5.61 23.25
CA GLU A 14 8.86 4.51 22.32
C GLU A 14 8.72 5.02 20.88
N ALA A 15 9.20 4.21 19.90
CA ALA A 15 9.10 4.56 18.50
C ALA A 15 7.64 4.74 18.08
N TYR A 16 7.32 5.91 17.51
CA TYR A 16 5.97 6.25 17.09
C TYR A 16 5.56 5.48 15.83
N GLU A 17 4.42 4.81 15.89
CA GLU A 17 3.93 3.95 14.79
C GLU A 17 3.31 4.76 13.66
N LEU A 18 3.90 4.65 12.47
CA LEU A 18 3.41 5.25 11.23
C LEU A 18 3.19 4.17 10.16
N SER A 19 1.93 3.95 9.82
CA SER A 19 1.60 3.15 8.64
C SER A 19 1.95 3.89 7.34
N ARG A 20 2.16 3.14 6.25
CA ARG A 20 2.37 3.68 4.91
C ARG A 20 1.37 4.79 4.55
N SER A 21 0.09 4.58 4.86
CA SER A 21 -0.95 5.58 4.56
C SER A 21 -0.78 6.89 5.33
N ARG A 22 -0.23 6.85 6.55
CA ARG A 22 0.07 8.06 7.31
C ARG A 22 1.27 8.81 6.76
N ILE A 23 2.30 8.08 6.30
CA ILE A 23 3.45 8.69 5.60
C ILE A 23 2.97 9.36 4.31
N GLU A 24 2.10 8.69 3.54
CA GLU A 24 1.48 9.27 2.34
C GLU A 24 0.66 10.54 2.65
N ASN A 25 -0.05 10.56 3.78
CA ASN A 25 -0.77 11.78 4.23
C ASN A 25 0.18 12.95 4.48
N PHE A 26 1.37 12.68 5.06
CA PHE A 26 2.40 13.71 5.21
C PHE A 26 2.93 14.21 3.87
N VAL A 27 3.23 13.30 2.94
CA VAL A 27 3.71 13.65 1.60
C VAL A 27 2.71 14.50 0.85
N LYS A 28 1.41 14.24 1.02
CA LYS A 28 0.33 15.03 0.39
C LYS A 28 0.15 16.39 1.04
N CYS A 29 0.18 16.47 2.37
CA CYS A 29 -0.01 17.72 3.08
C CYS A 29 0.48 17.64 4.52
N PRO A 30 1.62 18.27 4.87
CA PRO A 30 2.14 18.28 6.24
C PRO A 30 1.17 18.85 7.27
N ALA A 31 0.36 19.85 6.93
CA ALA A 31 -0.66 20.41 7.83
C ALA A 31 -1.73 19.37 8.18
N CYS A 32 -2.29 18.67 7.18
CA CYS A 32 -3.26 17.61 7.40
C CYS A 32 -2.69 16.48 8.27
N PHE A 33 -1.44 16.11 8.02
CA PHE A 33 -0.73 15.15 8.84
C PHE A 33 -0.60 15.62 10.29
N TYR A 34 -0.16 16.86 10.51
CA TYR A 34 -0.01 17.46 11.84
C TYR A 34 -1.35 17.50 12.60
N LEU A 35 -2.40 17.97 11.93
CA LEU A 35 -3.74 18.02 12.54
C LEU A 35 -4.22 16.63 12.99
N THR A 36 -3.95 15.60 12.20
CA THR A 36 -4.37 14.23 12.55
C THR A 36 -3.47 13.57 13.58
N GLN A 37 -2.15 13.71 13.48
CA GLN A 37 -1.20 12.96 14.30
C GLN A 37 -0.85 13.69 15.62
N VAL A 38 -0.83 15.03 15.62
CA VAL A 38 -0.48 15.83 16.79
C VAL A 38 -1.73 16.37 17.50
N LYS A 39 -2.69 16.91 16.75
CA LYS A 39 -3.92 17.49 17.33
C LYS A 39 -5.05 16.49 17.48
N GLY A 40 -4.94 15.29 16.91
CA GLY A 40 -5.97 14.23 17.00
C GLY A 40 -7.26 14.55 16.25
N ILE A 41 -7.25 15.54 15.35
CA ILE A 41 -8.41 15.91 14.53
C ILE A 41 -8.61 14.82 13.47
N LYS A 42 -9.81 14.25 13.41
CA LYS A 42 -10.16 13.23 12.42
C LYS A 42 -10.80 13.88 11.21
N PHE A 43 -10.28 13.60 10.03
CA PHE A 43 -10.97 13.94 8.79
C PHE A 43 -12.18 13.04 8.57
N PRO A 44 -13.20 13.52 7.83
CA PRO A 44 -14.30 12.67 7.38
C PRO A 44 -13.75 11.45 6.64
N SER A 45 -14.23 10.26 6.99
CA SER A 45 -13.84 9.03 6.32
C SER A 45 -14.79 8.74 5.16
N ILE A 46 -14.21 8.32 4.03
CA ILE A 46 -14.98 7.75 2.92
C ILE A 46 -15.20 6.26 3.23
N PRO A 47 -16.40 5.71 3.01
CA PRO A 47 -16.65 4.27 3.13
C PRO A 47 -15.68 3.47 2.25
N GLY A 48 -15.26 2.28 2.71
CA GLY A 48 -14.39 1.39 1.95
C GLY A 48 -15.07 0.90 0.64
N PHE A 49 -14.25 0.61 -0.36
CA PHE A 49 -14.70 0.03 -1.62
C PHE A 49 -14.75 -1.50 -1.50
N ASN A 50 -15.86 -2.04 -0.98
CA ASN A 50 -16.01 -3.47 -0.66
C ASN A 50 -15.78 -4.40 -1.85
N ILE A 51 -16.09 -3.97 -3.09
CA ILE A 51 -15.81 -4.76 -4.30
C ILE A 51 -14.31 -4.92 -4.52
N ASN A 52 -13.51 -3.86 -4.27
CA ASN A 52 -12.04 -3.94 -4.37
C ASN A 52 -11.48 -4.88 -3.29
N GLU A 53 -12.00 -4.80 -2.07
CA GLU A 53 -11.61 -5.73 -1.00
C GLU A 53 -11.96 -7.18 -1.36
N ALA A 54 -13.13 -7.42 -1.98
CA ALA A 54 -13.51 -8.75 -2.42
C ALA A 54 -12.55 -9.31 -3.49
N THR A 55 -12.12 -8.50 -4.47
CA THR A 55 -11.14 -8.92 -5.48
C THR A 55 -9.78 -9.24 -4.85
N ASP A 56 -9.32 -8.43 -3.88
CA ASP A 56 -8.07 -8.68 -3.15
C ASP A 56 -8.11 -10.02 -2.39
N ILE A 57 -9.21 -10.29 -1.68
CA ILE A 57 -9.41 -11.54 -0.95
C ILE A 57 -9.41 -12.75 -1.92
N LEU A 58 -10.05 -12.61 -3.08
CA LEU A 58 -10.11 -13.68 -4.07
C LEU A 58 -8.73 -13.95 -4.67
N LEU A 59 -7.96 -12.92 -5.02
CA LEU A 59 -6.59 -13.05 -5.53
C LEU A 59 -5.68 -13.72 -4.49
N LYS A 60 -5.69 -13.24 -3.25
CA LYS A 60 -4.92 -13.85 -2.14
C LYS A 60 -5.25 -15.33 -1.98
N ARG A 61 -6.53 -15.68 -1.93
CA ARG A 61 -6.99 -17.08 -1.80
C ARG A 61 -6.52 -17.95 -2.96
N ASP A 62 -6.46 -17.39 -4.17
CA ASP A 62 -6.05 -18.15 -5.36
C ASP A 62 -4.54 -18.40 -5.35
N PHE A 63 -3.73 -17.37 -5.11
CA PHE A 63 -2.28 -17.51 -4.97
C PHE A 63 -1.87 -18.39 -3.76
N ASP A 64 -2.62 -18.38 -2.66
CA ASP A 64 -2.33 -19.19 -1.46
C ASP A 64 -2.39 -20.71 -1.70
N LYS A 65 -3.19 -21.16 -2.67
CA LYS A 65 -3.19 -22.58 -3.08
C LYS A 65 -1.81 -22.99 -3.61
N TYR A 66 -1.21 -22.13 -4.43
CA TYR A 66 0.12 -22.35 -5.01
C TYR A 66 1.24 -22.13 -3.98
N ARG A 67 1.06 -21.20 -3.04
CA ARG A 67 1.96 -21.00 -1.88
C ARG A 67 2.07 -22.25 -1.03
N GLY A 68 0.95 -22.91 -0.77
CA GLY A 68 0.89 -24.18 -0.05
C GLY A 68 1.66 -25.28 -0.79
N ALA A 69 1.45 -25.39 -2.10
CA ALA A 69 2.07 -26.37 -2.98
C ALA A 69 3.54 -26.04 -3.35
N LYS A 70 3.99 -24.78 -3.14
CA LYS A 70 5.29 -24.25 -3.58
C LYS A 70 5.47 -24.37 -5.10
N THR A 71 4.45 -24.04 -5.85
CA THR A 71 4.44 -24.09 -7.32
C THR A 71 4.09 -22.75 -7.91
N THR A 72 4.40 -22.55 -9.19
CA THR A 72 4.04 -21.35 -9.94
C THR A 72 2.54 -21.34 -10.26
N HIS A 73 1.90 -20.21 -10.11
CA HIS A 73 0.51 -20.00 -10.51
C HIS A 73 0.38 -20.01 -12.05
N ASP A 74 -0.68 -20.62 -12.58
CA ASP A 74 -0.90 -20.76 -14.03
C ASP A 74 -0.89 -19.40 -14.75
N PHE A 75 -1.39 -18.34 -14.12
CA PHE A 75 -1.30 -16.98 -14.62
C PHE A 75 0.15 -16.53 -14.90
N LEU A 76 1.09 -16.84 -13.99
CA LEU A 76 2.51 -16.53 -14.16
C LEU A 76 3.18 -17.40 -15.23
N ILE A 77 2.79 -18.67 -15.33
CA ILE A 77 3.25 -19.58 -16.40
C ILE A 77 2.85 -19.00 -17.76
N ASN A 78 1.60 -18.54 -17.92
CA ASN A 78 1.12 -17.95 -19.16
C ASN A 78 1.84 -16.64 -19.54
N LEU A 79 2.50 -15.98 -18.58
CA LEU A 79 3.35 -14.80 -18.80
C LEU A 79 4.83 -15.15 -19.03
N GLY A 80 5.23 -16.44 -19.06
CA GLY A 80 6.62 -16.87 -19.16
C GLY A 80 7.45 -16.61 -17.89
N MET A 81 6.78 -16.53 -16.72
CA MET A 81 7.38 -16.23 -15.42
C MET A 81 7.35 -17.45 -14.48
N GLU A 82 7.64 -18.64 -15.00
CA GLU A 82 7.60 -19.92 -14.28
C GLU A 82 8.55 -19.97 -13.07
N HIS A 83 9.52 -19.08 -13.04
CA HIS A 83 10.48 -18.95 -11.95
C HIS A 83 9.94 -18.19 -10.74
N LEU A 84 8.76 -17.57 -10.81
CA LEU A 84 8.13 -16.89 -9.70
C LEU A 84 7.10 -17.81 -9.04
N ILE A 85 7.25 -18.01 -7.72
CA ILE A 85 6.31 -18.77 -6.91
C ILE A 85 5.85 -17.92 -5.71
N PRO A 86 4.60 -18.05 -5.23
CA PRO A 86 4.18 -17.39 -3.99
C PRO A 86 5.05 -17.82 -2.82
N PHE A 87 5.65 -16.83 -2.13
CA PHE A 87 6.61 -17.08 -1.06
C PHE A 87 5.93 -17.60 0.21
N LYS A 88 6.42 -18.70 0.77
CA LYS A 88 5.92 -19.27 2.02
C LYS A 88 6.84 -18.87 3.19
N HIS A 89 6.27 -18.17 4.17
CA HIS A 89 6.95 -17.78 5.41
C HIS A 89 6.03 -18.03 6.61
N PRO A 90 6.53 -18.43 7.79
CA PRO A 90 5.71 -18.62 8.99
C PRO A 90 4.88 -17.38 9.38
N ASP A 91 5.47 -16.19 9.23
CA ASP A 91 4.85 -14.92 9.59
C ASP A 91 4.09 -14.27 8.42
N PHE A 92 3.95 -14.93 7.26
CA PHE A 92 3.34 -14.31 6.08
C PHE A 92 1.95 -13.74 6.36
N GLU A 93 1.12 -14.47 7.08
CA GLU A 93 -0.22 -14.03 7.46
C GLU A 93 -0.20 -12.74 8.31
N LEU A 94 0.80 -12.61 9.20
CA LEU A 94 1.00 -11.37 9.98
C LEU A 94 1.47 -10.21 9.10
N TRP A 95 2.29 -10.48 8.07
CA TRP A 95 2.76 -9.44 7.14
C TRP A 95 1.65 -8.85 6.29
N THR A 96 0.59 -9.60 6.02
CA THR A 96 -0.57 -9.10 5.26
C THR A 96 -1.54 -8.26 6.11
N GLN A 97 -1.34 -8.22 7.42
CA GLN A 97 -2.20 -7.47 8.31
C GLN A 97 -1.80 -6.00 8.42
N SER A 98 -2.80 -5.13 8.36
CA SER A 98 -2.61 -3.69 8.56
C SER A 98 -2.02 -3.38 9.95
N MET A 99 -1.15 -2.38 10.03
CA MET A 99 -0.66 -1.81 11.29
C MET A 99 -1.75 -1.10 12.11
N HIS A 100 -3.00 -1.11 11.66
CA HIS A 100 -4.11 -0.47 12.36
C HIS A 100 -4.28 -0.94 13.81
N PHE A 101 -3.92 -2.17 14.12
CA PHE A 101 -4.00 -2.77 15.46
C PHE A 101 -2.63 -2.90 16.14
N GLY A 102 -1.67 -2.08 15.77
CA GLY A 102 -0.31 -2.10 16.26
C GLY A 102 0.65 -2.86 15.33
N ALA A 103 1.95 -2.65 15.54
CA ALA A 103 2.99 -3.19 14.67
C ALA A 103 3.48 -4.59 15.08
N GLN A 104 3.10 -5.12 16.24
CA GLN A 104 3.62 -6.38 16.75
C GLN A 104 3.37 -7.54 15.77
N GLY A 105 4.44 -8.21 15.36
CA GLY A 105 4.43 -9.32 14.41
C GLY A 105 4.17 -8.92 12.95
N ARG A 106 3.81 -7.66 12.69
CA ARG A 106 3.50 -7.15 11.34
C ARG A 106 4.76 -6.68 10.63
N MET A 107 4.65 -6.43 9.33
CA MET A 107 5.76 -5.93 8.53
C MET A 107 6.07 -4.48 8.89
N HIS A 108 7.15 -4.27 9.65
CA HIS A 108 7.61 -2.95 10.05
C HIS A 108 9.12 -2.92 10.31
N PHE A 109 9.67 -1.71 10.29
CA PHE A 109 11.05 -1.40 10.67
C PHE A 109 11.07 -0.16 11.57
N ILE A 110 11.99 -0.12 12.54
CA ILE A 110 12.20 1.06 13.37
C ILE A 110 13.36 1.86 12.77
N HIS A 111 13.06 3.07 12.29
CA HIS A 111 14.04 4.01 11.81
C HIS A 111 14.58 4.81 13.01
N GLU A 112 15.75 4.42 13.54
CA GLU A 112 16.30 4.94 14.79
C GLU A 112 16.49 6.45 14.77
N ALA A 113 17.02 7.03 13.66
CA ALA A 113 17.30 8.46 13.55
C ALA A 113 16.05 9.34 13.75
N SER A 114 14.87 8.86 13.32
CA SER A 114 13.61 9.57 13.52
C SER A 114 12.78 9.05 14.70
N ASN A 115 13.14 7.92 15.29
CA ASN A 115 12.35 7.18 16.27
C ASN A 115 10.92 6.86 15.76
N LEU A 116 10.82 6.50 14.48
CA LEU A 116 9.57 6.12 13.84
C LEU A 116 9.55 4.61 13.53
N LYS A 117 8.44 3.95 13.86
CA LYS A 117 8.17 2.57 13.51
C LYS A 117 7.30 2.56 12.26
N VAL A 118 7.88 2.27 11.10
CA VAL A 118 7.25 2.40 9.79
C VAL A 118 6.96 1.06 9.14
N GLY A 119 5.84 0.94 8.44
CA GLY A 119 5.46 -0.30 7.76
C GLY A 119 4.02 -0.29 7.25
N GLY A 120 3.52 -1.49 6.98
CA GLY A 120 2.15 -1.68 6.49
C GLY A 120 1.81 -3.16 6.29
N GLY A 121 0.63 -3.42 5.76
CA GLY A 121 0.23 -4.75 5.32
C GLY A 121 0.60 -4.95 3.85
N LEU A 122 1.26 -6.05 3.55
CA LEU A 122 1.57 -6.47 2.17
C LEU A 122 0.36 -7.20 1.58
N ASP A 123 0.20 -7.13 0.27
CA ASP A 123 -0.80 -7.97 -0.40
C ASP A 123 -0.23 -9.34 -0.70
N ASP A 124 0.95 -9.41 -1.35
CA ASP A 124 1.64 -10.66 -1.61
C ASP A 124 3.17 -10.50 -1.70
N VAL A 125 3.87 -11.63 -1.65
CA VAL A 125 5.32 -11.74 -1.86
C VAL A 125 5.59 -12.99 -2.69
N TRP A 126 6.35 -12.83 -3.78
CA TRP A 126 6.77 -13.94 -4.63
C TRP A 126 8.28 -14.17 -4.53
N LEU A 127 8.69 -15.43 -4.58
CA LEU A 127 10.08 -15.84 -4.63
C LEU A 127 10.50 -16.12 -6.07
N ASN A 128 11.56 -15.50 -6.52
CA ASN A 128 12.24 -15.86 -7.74
C ASN A 128 13.16 -17.05 -7.45
N THR A 129 12.83 -18.22 -7.97
CA THR A 129 13.57 -19.47 -7.72
C THR A 129 14.92 -19.53 -8.42
N LYS A 130 15.21 -18.61 -9.35
CA LYS A 130 16.49 -18.50 -10.06
C LYS A 130 17.48 -17.58 -9.36
N THR A 131 17.01 -16.46 -8.79
CA THR A 131 17.87 -15.45 -8.14
C THR A 131 17.79 -15.51 -6.62
N GLU A 132 16.83 -16.27 -6.06
CA GLU A 132 16.53 -16.33 -4.63
C GLU A 132 16.11 -14.96 -4.02
N GLU A 133 15.67 -14.04 -4.88
CA GLU A 133 15.14 -12.75 -4.46
C GLU A 133 13.63 -12.81 -4.26
N LEU A 134 13.16 -12.02 -3.30
CA LEU A 134 11.73 -11.80 -3.08
C LEU A 134 11.25 -10.60 -3.91
N HIS A 135 10.07 -10.71 -4.49
CA HIS A 135 9.38 -9.61 -5.14
C HIS A 135 8.13 -9.26 -4.34
N ILE A 136 7.97 -7.99 -3.97
CA ILE A 136 6.73 -7.51 -3.38
C ILE A 136 5.69 -7.38 -4.49
N VAL A 137 4.49 -7.84 -4.21
CA VAL A 137 3.35 -7.74 -5.13
C VAL A 137 2.20 -7.01 -4.43
N ASP A 138 1.64 -6.06 -5.14
CA ASP A 138 0.55 -5.22 -4.64
C ASP A 138 -0.65 -5.34 -5.58
N TYR A 139 -1.80 -5.73 -5.04
CA TYR A 139 -3.02 -5.95 -5.80
C TYR A 139 -3.79 -4.65 -5.98
N LYS A 140 -4.24 -4.40 -7.19
CA LYS A 140 -5.00 -3.21 -7.53
C LYS A 140 -6.26 -3.57 -8.34
N SER A 141 -7.40 -3.10 -7.88
CA SER A 141 -8.66 -3.26 -8.58
C SER A 141 -9.08 -1.94 -9.21
N THR A 142 -9.55 -2.02 -10.43
CA THR A 142 -10.03 -0.87 -11.20
C THR A 142 -11.12 -1.29 -12.19
N SER A 143 -11.76 -0.33 -12.81
CA SER A 143 -12.51 -0.52 -14.05
C SER A 143 -12.27 0.71 -14.91
N GLN A 144 -11.53 0.53 -16.00
CA GLN A 144 -11.16 1.61 -16.92
C GLN A 144 -12.39 2.34 -17.45
N LYS A 145 -12.26 3.68 -17.62
CA LYS A 145 -13.37 4.52 -18.11
C LYS A 145 -13.46 4.53 -19.64
N THR A 146 -12.40 4.14 -20.34
CA THR A 146 -12.29 4.13 -21.79
C THR A 146 -11.96 2.74 -22.28
N ALA A 147 -12.72 2.26 -23.28
CA ALA A 147 -12.49 0.95 -23.87
C ALA A 147 -11.09 0.86 -24.52
N GLY A 148 -10.44 -0.29 -24.35
CA GLY A 148 -9.12 -0.55 -24.94
C GLY A 148 -7.94 0.23 -24.33
N MET A 149 -8.18 1.02 -23.29
CA MET A 149 -7.10 1.73 -22.60
C MET A 149 -6.25 0.75 -21.83
N GLU A 150 -4.92 0.84 -22.00
CA GLU A 150 -3.97 0.06 -21.23
C GLU A 150 -3.73 0.68 -19.85
N ILE A 151 -3.52 -0.19 -18.85
CA ILE A 151 -3.14 0.25 -17.51
C ILE A 151 -1.64 0.54 -17.51
N THR A 152 -1.27 1.78 -17.13
CA THR A 152 0.13 2.20 -16.95
C THR A 152 0.35 2.71 -15.54
N LEU A 153 1.58 2.98 -15.15
CA LEU A 153 1.94 3.59 -13.85
C LEU A 153 2.23 5.10 -13.97
N GLU A 154 1.96 5.72 -15.13
CA GLU A 154 2.38 7.11 -15.40
C GLU A 154 1.40 8.18 -14.91
N ASP A 155 0.19 7.80 -14.53
CA ASP A 155 -0.77 8.74 -13.98
C ASP A 155 -0.29 9.38 -12.66
N LYS A 156 -0.40 10.71 -12.53
CA LYS A 156 0.03 11.48 -11.33
C LYS A 156 -0.49 10.87 -10.01
N TRP A 157 -1.74 10.41 -9.99
CA TRP A 157 -2.36 9.84 -8.80
C TRP A 157 -1.77 8.46 -8.42
N LYS A 158 -1.13 7.74 -9.35
CA LYS A 158 -0.46 6.46 -9.10
C LYS A 158 0.91 6.61 -8.41
N ALA A 159 1.44 7.85 -8.30
CA ALA A 159 2.64 8.12 -7.51
C ALA A 159 2.51 7.61 -6.05
N ALA A 160 1.31 7.65 -5.48
CA ALA A 160 1.05 7.09 -4.16
C ALA A 160 1.22 5.55 -4.11
N TYR A 161 0.95 4.84 -5.21
CA TYR A 161 1.17 3.40 -5.31
C TYR A 161 2.66 3.08 -5.46
N LYS A 162 3.39 3.87 -6.29
CA LYS A 162 4.85 3.75 -6.43
C LYS A 162 5.51 3.90 -5.05
N ARG A 163 5.20 4.95 -4.29
CA ARG A 163 5.70 5.16 -2.92
C ARG A 163 5.30 4.05 -1.94
N GLN A 164 4.15 3.43 -2.12
CA GLN A 164 3.75 2.26 -1.33
C GLN A 164 4.70 1.09 -1.57
N MET A 165 4.99 0.78 -2.84
CA MET A 165 5.92 -0.29 -3.22
C MET A 165 7.32 0.00 -2.70
N ASP A 166 7.82 1.22 -2.91
CA ASP A 166 9.14 1.67 -2.41
C ASP A 166 9.29 1.39 -0.92
N LEU A 167 8.30 1.83 -0.12
CA LEU A 167 8.35 1.66 1.33
C LEU A 167 8.32 0.19 1.75
N TYR A 168 7.51 -0.64 1.10
CA TYR A 168 7.39 -2.05 1.44
C TYR A 168 8.66 -2.83 1.11
N VAL A 169 9.27 -2.59 -0.05
CA VAL A 169 10.56 -3.19 -0.41
C VAL A 169 11.65 -2.71 0.54
N TRP A 170 11.72 -1.40 0.82
CA TRP A 170 12.67 -0.82 1.77
C TRP A 170 12.55 -1.44 3.18
N VAL A 171 11.32 -1.58 3.71
CA VAL A 171 11.08 -2.20 5.02
C VAL A 171 11.55 -3.65 5.04
N MET A 172 11.24 -4.44 4.01
CA MET A 172 11.66 -5.84 3.95
C MET A 172 13.19 -5.98 3.85
N GLN A 173 13.84 -5.14 3.04
CA GLN A 173 15.31 -5.12 2.95
C GLN A 173 15.96 -4.74 4.30
N LYS A 174 15.43 -3.72 5.00
CA LYS A 174 15.91 -3.33 6.34
C LYS A 174 15.68 -4.42 7.39
N LYS A 175 14.75 -5.34 7.19
CA LYS A 175 14.56 -6.55 8.02
C LYS A 175 15.50 -7.70 7.66
N GLY A 176 16.35 -7.54 6.64
CA GLY A 176 17.37 -8.52 6.25
C GLY A 176 16.92 -9.52 5.19
N PHE A 177 15.77 -9.33 4.55
CA PHE A 177 15.36 -10.16 3.42
C PHE A 177 16.09 -9.76 2.14
N ASN A 178 16.40 -10.76 1.29
CA ASN A 178 16.92 -10.52 -0.06
C ASN A 178 15.75 -10.16 -0.98
N VAL A 179 15.50 -8.86 -1.18
CA VAL A 179 14.35 -8.35 -1.93
C VAL A 179 14.84 -7.62 -3.17
N SER A 180 14.28 -8.00 -4.32
CA SER A 180 14.54 -7.37 -5.61
C SER A 180 14.14 -5.90 -5.63
N SER A 181 14.85 -5.09 -6.42
CA SER A 181 14.44 -3.72 -6.74
C SER A 181 13.18 -3.66 -7.61
N THR A 182 12.78 -4.78 -8.22
CA THR A 182 11.56 -4.86 -9.01
C THR A 182 10.40 -5.38 -8.17
N GLY A 183 9.40 -4.55 -7.91
CA GLY A 183 8.09 -4.96 -7.41
C GLY A 183 7.07 -5.12 -8.53
N TYR A 184 5.92 -5.72 -8.23
CA TYR A 184 4.87 -5.93 -9.21
C TYR A 184 3.53 -5.36 -8.73
N PHE A 185 2.82 -4.66 -9.63
CA PHE A 185 1.40 -4.36 -9.45
C PHE A 185 0.57 -5.34 -10.26
N LEU A 186 -0.25 -6.15 -9.58
CA LEU A 186 -1.21 -7.04 -10.22
C LEU A 186 -2.57 -6.34 -10.27
N TYR A 187 -2.93 -5.89 -11.46
CA TYR A 187 -4.20 -5.21 -11.70
C TYR A 187 -5.31 -6.17 -12.09
N CYS A 188 -6.45 -6.00 -11.42
CA CYS A 188 -7.72 -6.66 -11.69
C CYS A 188 -8.67 -5.60 -12.28
N ASP A 189 -8.81 -5.56 -13.61
CA ASP A 189 -9.58 -4.55 -14.34
C ASP A 189 -10.95 -5.10 -14.75
N GLY A 190 -12.01 -4.62 -14.09
CA GLY A 190 -13.38 -5.04 -14.36
C GLY A 190 -13.86 -4.56 -15.72
N ASP A 191 -14.18 -5.51 -16.59
CA ASP A 191 -14.65 -5.25 -17.94
C ASP A 191 -16.10 -4.77 -17.95
N ARG A 192 -16.29 -3.50 -18.35
CA ARG A 192 -17.60 -2.86 -18.51
C ARG A 192 -18.01 -2.64 -19.97
N PHE A 193 -17.17 -3.02 -20.92
CA PHE A 193 -17.33 -2.66 -22.33
C PHE A 193 -17.69 -3.83 -23.22
N SER A 194 -17.26 -5.05 -22.85
CA SER A 194 -17.54 -6.24 -23.67
C SER A 194 -19.01 -6.60 -23.61
N ASP A 195 -19.53 -6.98 -24.76
CA ASP A 195 -20.92 -7.44 -24.90
C ASP A 195 -21.05 -8.89 -24.43
N TYR A 196 -21.25 -9.06 -23.12
CA TYR A 196 -21.58 -10.35 -22.52
C TYR A 196 -22.78 -10.20 -21.58
N SER A 197 -23.54 -11.30 -21.41
CA SER A 197 -24.68 -11.30 -20.49
C SER A 197 -24.19 -11.11 -19.04
N PHE A 198 -24.52 -9.98 -18.43
CA PHE A 198 -24.17 -9.69 -17.04
C PHE A 198 -25.07 -10.45 -16.05
N LEU A 199 -26.39 -10.49 -16.34
CA LEU A 199 -27.35 -11.17 -15.47
C LEU A 199 -27.70 -12.57 -16.04
N ASN A 200 -27.75 -13.54 -15.12
CA ASN A 200 -28.23 -14.89 -15.39
C ASN A 200 -29.13 -15.34 -14.23
N GLN A 201 -30.45 -15.33 -14.46
CA GLN A 201 -31.48 -15.68 -13.45
C GLN A 201 -31.28 -14.93 -12.12
N GLN A 202 -30.56 -15.52 -11.15
CA GLN A 202 -30.32 -14.96 -9.82
C GLN A 202 -28.85 -14.55 -9.58
N GLU A 203 -28.01 -14.68 -10.60
CA GLU A 203 -26.56 -14.40 -10.51
C GLU A 203 -26.15 -13.34 -11.52
N ALA A 204 -25.05 -12.67 -11.24
CA ALA A 204 -24.36 -11.78 -12.17
C ALA A 204 -22.89 -12.14 -12.26
N THR A 205 -22.30 -12.07 -13.46
CA THR A 205 -20.89 -12.36 -13.70
C THR A 205 -20.20 -11.12 -14.24
N MET A 206 -19.17 -10.64 -13.53
CA MET A 206 -18.25 -9.63 -14.02
C MET A 206 -16.94 -10.29 -14.43
N LYS A 207 -16.48 -10.03 -15.64
CA LYS A 207 -15.16 -10.49 -16.12
C LYS A 207 -14.12 -9.45 -15.77
N PHE A 208 -12.90 -9.92 -15.47
CA PHE A 208 -11.76 -9.06 -15.17
C PHE A 208 -10.61 -9.39 -16.11
N LYS A 209 -10.00 -8.34 -16.68
CA LYS A 209 -8.73 -8.45 -17.37
C LYS A 209 -7.60 -8.30 -16.35
N MET A 210 -6.69 -9.26 -16.35
CA MET A 210 -5.53 -9.22 -15.46
C MET A 210 -4.33 -8.63 -16.18
N SER A 211 -3.60 -7.73 -15.51
CA SER A 211 -2.35 -7.14 -16.01
C SER A 211 -1.31 -7.11 -14.91
N LEU A 212 -0.08 -7.51 -15.23
CA LEU A 212 1.06 -7.48 -14.31
C LEU A 212 2.03 -6.40 -14.77
N LEU A 213 2.24 -5.38 -13.94
CA LEU A 213 3.11 -4.26 -14.23
C LEU A 213 4.34 -4.29 -13.32
N PRO A 214 5.56 -4.44 -13.87
CA PRO A 214 6.78 -4.29 -13.10
C PRO A 214 7.01 -2.83 -12.74
N TYR A 215 7.62 -2.61 -11.58
CA TYR A 215 8.03 -1.31 -11.10
C TYR A 215 9.38 -1.37 -10.42
N GLU A 216 10.33 -0.55 -10.87
CA GLU A 216 11.62 -0.38 -10.22
C GLU A 216 11.50 0.64 -9.09
N VAL A 217 11.86 0.22 -7.87
CA VAL A 217 11.68 1.03 -6.67
C VAL A 217 12.70 2.16 -6.55
N ASP A 218 12.27 3.27 -5.97
CA ASP A 218 13.11 4.42 -5.62
C ASP A 218 13.05 4.68 -4.12
N PHE A 219 14.17 4.51 -3.43
CA PHE A 219 14.28 4.72 -1.97
C PHE A 219 14.70 6.14 -1.59
N GLY A 220 15.15 6.95 -2.54
CA GLY A 220 15.77 8.25 -2.28
C GLY A 220 14.91 9.23 -1.48
N TRP A 221 13.60 9.08 -1.55
CA TRP A 221 12.64 9.93 -0.85
C TRP A 221 12.35 9.51 0.60
N ILE A 222 12.59 8.23 0.99
CA ILE A 222 12.08 7.63 2.24
C ILE A 222 12.74 8.27 3.46
N GLU A 223 14.06 8.10 3.65
CA GLU A 223 14.74 8.58 4.85
C GLU A 223 14.64 10.11 5.03
N PRO A 224 14.82 10.95 3.97
CA PRO A 224 14.57 12.39 4.09
C PRO A 224 13.15 12.72 4.52
N THR A 225 12.14 11.96 4.05
CA THR A 225 10.75 12.16 4.46
C THR A 225 10.52 11.77 5.91
N LEU A 226 11.10 10.67 6.38
CA LEU A 226 10.99 10.27 7.79
C LEU A 226 11.60 11.33 8.73
N MET A 227 12.70 11.97 8.34
CA MET A 227 13.26 13.07 9.11
C MET A 227 12.36 14.30 9.13
N LYS A 228 11.79 14.69 7.97
CA LYS A 228 10.81 15.79 7.90
C LYS A 228 9.54 15.50 8.71
N ILE A 229 9.09 14.25 8.74
CA ILE A 229 7.97 13.81 9.59
C ILE A 229 8.31 14.00 11.06
N LYS A 230 9.51 13.57 11.51
CA LYS A 230 9.97 13.79 12.88
C LYS A 230 9.94 15.27 13.24
N ASP A 231 10.47 16.12 12.36
CA ASP A 231 10.48 17.57 12.59
C ASP A 231 9.05 18.13 12.69
N CYS A 232 8.15 17.72 11.79
CA CYS A 232 6.76 18.12 11.80
C CYS A 232 6.01 17.68 13.07
N LEU A 233 6.26 16.48 13.57
CA LEU A 233 5.65 15.96 14.79
C LEU A 233 6.04 16.77 16.03
N ASN A 234 7.25 17.34 16.06
CA ASN A 234 7.77 18.12 17.17
C ASN A 234 7.53 19.63 17.05
N GLN A 235 6.86 20.08 16.00
CA GLN A 235 6.50 21.50 15.85
C GLN A 235 5.44 21.93 16.87
N THR A 236 5.54 23.15 17.35
CA THR A 236 4.54 23.77 18.23
C THR A 236 3.32 24.27 17.45
N ASN A 237 3.53 24.73 16.23
CA ASN A 237 2.52 25.28 15.34
C ASN A 237 2.24 24.34 14.17
N CYS A 238 0.97 24.33 13.72
CA CYS A 238 0.59 23.63 12.50
C CYS A 238 1.31 24.26 11.30
N PRO A 239 1.97 23.47 10.43
CA PRO A 239 2.50 24.00 9.19
C PRO A 239 1.38 24.48 8.24
N ASN A 240 1.74 25.20 7.19
CA ASN A 240 0.79 25.60 6.16
C ASN A 240 0.30 24.38 5.37
N HIS A 241 -0.94 24.47 4.90
CA HIS A 241 -1.45 23.48 3.94
C HIS A 241 -0.69 23.56 2.62
N ASP A 242 -0.54 22.40 1.99
CA ASP A 242 -0.06 22.32 0.62
C ASP A 242 -1.04 23.05 -0.31
N GLU A 243 -0.53 23.70 -1.38
CA GLU A 243 -1.35 24.46 -2.33
C GLU A 243 -2.42 23.60 -3.03
N GLU A 244 -2.11 22.32 -3.30
CA GLU A 244 -3.06 21.35 -3.89
C GLU A 244 -3.96 20.67 -2.83
N CYS A 245 -3.87 21.04 -1.56
CA CYS A 245 -4.63 20.42 -0.48
C CYS A 245 -6.11 20.86 -0.49
N GLU A 246 -7.01 19.97 -0.90
CA GLU A 246 -8.46 20.23 -0.95
C GLU A 246 -9.04 20.70 0.40
N TYR A 247 -8.55 20.13 1.52
CA TYR A 247 -8.98 20.57 2.86
C TYR A 247 -8.48 21.96 3.21
N GLY A 248 -7.25 22.32 2.82
CA GLY A 248 -6.72 23.65 2.99
C GLY A 248 -7.50 24.68 2.17
N GLN A 249 -7.79 24.38 0.92
CA GLN A 249 -8.62 25.22 0.04
C GLN A 249 -10.04 25.39 0.58
N PHE A 250 -10.65 24.30 1.09
CA PHE A 250 -11.98 24.37 1.71
C PHE A 250 -11.99 25.28 2.95
N LEU A 251 -10.99 25.14 3.85
CA LEU A 251 -10.88 25.97 5.05
C LEU A 251 -10.73 27.45 4.69
N GLN A 252 -9.87 27.76 3.72
CA GLN A 252 -9.69 29.16 3.23
C GLN A 252 -10.99 29.74 2.67
N ALA A 253 -11.78 28.92 1.95
CA ALA A 253 -13.02 29.38 1.35
C ALA A 253 -14.13 29.70 2.37
N ILE A 254 -14.10 29.12 3.58
CA ILE A 254 -15.08 29.41 4.64
C ILE A 254 -14.65 30.56 5.57
N GLU A 255 -13.37 30.96 5.55
CA GLU A 255 -12.84 32.08 6.34
C GLU A 255 -12.99 33.44 5.61
N THR A 256 -13.35 33.42 4.33
CA THR A 256 -13.61 34.62 3.49
C THR A 256 -15.09 34.92 3.43
#